data_855e9cf096961de9dea76d222c2bd3b2
#
_entry.id   855e9cf096961de9dea76d222c2bd3b2
#
_cell.length_a   1.000
_cell.length_b   1.000
_cell.length_c   1.000
_cell.angle_alpha   90.00
_cell.angle_beta   90.00
_cell.angle_gamma   90.00
#
_symmetry.space_group_name_H-M   'P 1'
#
loop_
_entity.id
_entity.type
_entity.pdbx_description
1 polymer ?
#
loop_
_entity_poly.entity_id
_entity_poly.type
_entity_poly.pdbx_seq_one_letter_code
_entity_poly.pdbx_strand_id
1 'polypeptide(L)'
;DLHSFPTRRSSDLGNAVVNYTDYEVPYTRIIEHKHFEFGTQPKTVITREYPAAWEKGREPYYPVNDPKNSELFDKYERKALEEKKVLFGGRLGMYRYMDMDQVIEEALAMAETELAYEEE
;
A
#
# COMPACT_ATOMS: atom_id res chain seq x y z
N ASP A 1 1.20 -10.78 1.98
CA ASP A 1 2.04 -10.35 0.84
C ASP A 1 1.38 -10.71 -0.49
N LEU A 2 1.54 -9.84 -1.47
CA LEU A 2 1.06 -10.04 -2.82
C LEU A 2 2.25 -10.37 -3.72
N HIS A 3 2.22 -11.54 -4.34
CA HIS A 3 3.15 -11.87 -5.42
C HIS A 3 2.52 -11.50 -6.76
N SER A 4 3.21 -10.65 -7.51
CA SER A 4 2.76 -10.16 -8.81
C SER A 4 3.64 -10.73 -9.91
N PHE A 5 3.02 -11.45 -10.86
CA PHE A 5 3.71 -12.01 -12.02
C PHE A 5 3.13 -11.42 -13.31
N PRO A 6 3.88 -10.60 -14.05
CA PRO A 6 3.42 -10.10 -15.34
C PRO A 6 3.41 -11.23 -16.39
N THR A 7 2.30 -11.40 -17.07
CA THR A 7 2.17 -12.34 -18.19
C THR A 7 1.65 -11.60 -19.43
N ARG A 8 2.15 -11.97 -20.61
CA ARG A 8 1.63 -11.45 -21.87
C ARG A 8 0.49 -12.33 -22.37
N ARG A 9 -0.65 -11.73 -22.68
CA ARG A 9 -1.80 -12.40 -23.27
C ARG A 9 -2.20 -11.74 -24.59
N SER A 10 -2.82 -12.55 -25.45
CA SER A 10 -3.50 -12.07 -26.68
C SER A 10 -4.97 -11.70 -26.42
N SER A 11 -5.54 -12.12 -25.29
CA SER A 11 -6.94 -11.85 -24.93
C SER A 11 -7.04 -10.65 -23.99
N ASP A 12 -8.12 -9.92 -24.15
CA ASP A 12 -8.47 -8.70 -23.43
C ASP A 12 -9.46 -9.04 -22.32
N LEU A 13 -9.21 -8.55 -21.09
CA LEU A 13 -10.13 -8.66 -19.97
C LEU A 13 -11.28 -7.64 -20.06
N GLY A 14 -11.12 -6.61 -20.88
CA GLY A 14 -12.09 -5.55 -21.04
C GLY A 14 -12.15 -4.53 -19.89
N ASN A 15 -11.35 -4.74 -18.84
CA ASN A 15 -11.27 -3.87 -17.66
C ASN A 15 -9.85 -3.80 -17.14
N ALA A 16 -9.49 -2.63 -16.53
CA ALA A 16 -8.18 -2.45 -15.92
C ALA A 16 -7.97 -3.37 -14.73
N VAL A 17 -8.98 -3.60 -13.91
CA VAL A 17 -8.92 -4.40 -12.69
C VAL A 17 -10.14 -5.32 -12.57
N VAL A 18 -9.90 -6.60 -12.30
CA VAL A 18 -10.92 -7.59 -12.00
C VAL A 18 -10.58 -8.27 -10.67
N ASN A 19 -11.46 -8.16 -9.68
CA ASN A 19 -11.33 -8.84 -8.39
C ASN A 19 -12.05 -10.20 -8.45
N TYR A 20 -11.43 -11.21 -7.83
CA TYR A 20 -11.96 -12.57 -7.72
C TYR A 20 -12.29 -12.86 -6.27
N THR A 21 -13.50 -13.30 -6.02
CA THR A 21 -14.03 -13.64 -4.68
C THR A 21 -14.25 -15.14 -4.50
N ASP A 22 -14.12 -15.92 -5.57
CA ASP A 22 -14.34 -17.37 -5.54
C ASP A 22 -13.19 -18.07 -4.79
N TYR A 23 -13.54 -18.95 -3.87
CA TYR A 23 -12.57 -19.66 -3.04
C TYR A 23 -11.62 -20.58 -3.83
N GLU A 24 -12.07 -21.09 -4.96
CA GLU A 24 -11.29 -21.98 -5.82
C GLU A 24 -10.27 -21.23 -6.70
N VAL A 25 -10.38 -19.91 -6.81
CA VAL A 25 -9.44 -19.10 -7.57
C VAL A 25 -8.26 -18.72 -6.69
N PRO A 26 -7.01 -19.09 -7.04
CA PRO A 26 -5.86 -18.92 -6.14
C PRO A 26 -5.31 -17.50 -6.10
N TYR A 27 -5.86 -16.57 -6.84
CA TYR A 27 -5.48 -15.15 -6.88
C TYR A 27 -6.69 -14.27 -6.59
N THR A 28 -6.44 -13.13 -5.97
CA THR A 28 -7.49 -12.19 -5.56
C THR A 28 -7.80 -11.13 -6.61
N ARG A 29 -6.85 -10.89 -7.53
CA ARG A 29 -6.98 -9.82 -8.53
C ARG A 29 -6.19 -10.13 -9.79
N ILE A 30 -6.74 -9.68 -10.93
CA ILE A 30 -5.99 -9.52 -12.18
C ILE A 30 -6.04 -8.05 -12.58
N ILE A 31 -4.90 -7.51 -12.97
CA ILE A 31 -4.74 -6.16 -13.50
C ILE A 31 -4.31 -6.26 -14.96
N GLU A 32 -5.03 -5.60 -15.85
CA GLU A 32 -4.63 -5.45 -17.25
C GLU A 32 -4.20 -4.01 -17.53
N HIS A 33 -2.90 -3.80 -17.60
CA HIS A 33 -2.29 -2.47 -17.52
C HIS A 33 -2.67 -1.53 -18.68
N LYS A 34 -2.92 -2.06 -19.87
CA LYS A 34 -3.28 -1.21 -21.03
C LYS A 34 -4.54 -0.38 -20.82
N HIS A 35 -5.49 -0.86 -20.00
CA HIS A 35 -6.76 -0.19 -19.80
C HIS A 35 -6.68 1.05 -18.90
N PHE A 36 -5.61 1.21 -18.09
CA PHE A 36 -5.39 2.45 -17.36
C PHE A 36 -5.10 3.65 -18.28
N GLU A 37 -4.51 3.38 -19.45
CA GLU A 37 -4.17 4.38 -20.47
C GLU A 37 -5.09 4.29 -21.69
N PHE A 38 -6.25 3.61 -21.57
CA PHE A 38 -7.19 3.38 -22.67
C PHE A 38 -6.53 2.75 -23.92
N GLY A 39 -5.52 1.92 -23.70
CA GLY A 39 -4.74 1.29 -24.76
C GLY A 39 -5.56 0.29 -25.59
N THR A 40 -5.36 0.32 -26.92
CA THR A 40 -6.04 -0.54 -27.88
C THR A 40 -5.12 -1.56 -28.56
N GLN A 41 -3.87 -1.64 -28.12
CA GLN A 41 -2.88 -2.56 -28.67
C GLN A 41 -3.33 -4.03 -28.53
N PRO A 42 -3.03 -4.89 -29.52
CA PRO A 42 -3.48 -6.29 -29.53
C PRO A 42 -2.79 -7.17 -28.48
N LYS A 43 -1.60 -6.77 -28.01
CA LYS A 43 -0.86 -7.47 -26.95
C LYS A 43 -0.98 -6.69 -25.65
N THR A 44 -1.15 -7.41 -24.55
CA THR A 44 -1.31 -6.83 -23.22
C THR A 44 -0.39 -7.47 -22.20
N VAL A 45 -0.17 -6.76 -21.10
CA VAL A 45 0.48 -7.28 -19.90
C VAL A 45 -0.58 -7.37 -18.80
N ILE A 46 -0.66 -8.53 -18.16
CA ILE A 46 -1.51 -8.72 -17.00
C ILE A 46 -0.66 -9.02 -15.76
N THR A 47 -1.12 -8.53 -14.63
CA THR A 47 -0.58 -8.87 -13.31
C THR A 47 -1.62 -9.69 -12.56
N ARG A 48 -1.22 -10.82 -11.97
CA ARG A 48 -2.05 -11.58 -11.04
C ARG A 48 -1.51 -11.40 -9.63
N GLU A 49 -2.38 -11.06 -8.70
CA GLU A 49 -2.04 -10.87 -7.30
C GLU A 49 -2.47 -12.09 -6.47
N TYR A 50 -1.50 -12.75 -5.87
CA TYR A 50 -1.71 -13.91 -5.01
C TYR A 50 -1.55 -13.50 -3.55
N PRO A 51 -2.49 -13.87 -2.66
CA PRO A 51 -2.31 -13.64 -1.23
C PRO A 51 -1.16 -14.51 -0.70
N ALA A 52 -0.33 -13.94 0.15
CA ALA A 52 0.76 -14.65 0.81
C ALA A 52 0.98 -14.10 2.22
N ALA A 53 1.36 -14.96 3.16
CA ALA A 53 1.80 -14.52 4.47
C ALA A 53 3.15 -13.79 4.37
N TRP A 54 3.31 -12.74 5.18
CA TRP A 54 4.59 -12.05 5.25
C TRP A 54 5.65 -12.91 5.95
N GLU A 55 6.85 -12.89 5.41
CA GLU A 55 8.03 -13.53 5.97
C GLU A 55 9.20 -12.53 6.05
N LYS A 56 10.11 -12.74 6.98
CA LYS A 56 11.29 -11.87 7.13
C LYS A 56 12.11 -11.82 5.83
N GLY A 57 12.33 -10.63 5.32
CA GLY A 57 13.03 -10.38 4.05
C GLY A 57 12.11 -10.09 2.87
N ARG A 58 10.80 -10.19 3.06
CA ARG A 58 9.80 -9.73 2.09
C ARG A 58 9.37 -8.29 2.41
N GLU A 59 9.03 -7.55 1.38
CA GLU A 59 8.51 -6.19 1.52
C GLU A 59 7.08 -6.25 2.11
N PRO A 60 6.79 -5.50 3.19
CA PRO A 60 5.43 -5.38 3.72
C PRO A 60 4.62 -4.36 2.90
N TYR A 61 3.37 -4.70 2.53
CA TYR A 61 2.53 -3.81 1.72
C TYR A 61 1.50 -3.04 2.55
N TYR A 62 0.91 -3.69 3.56
CA TYR A 62 -0.17 -3.10 4.35
C TYR A 62 0.02 -3.33 5.84
N PRO A 63 -0.35 -2.34 6.69
CA PRO A 63 -0.42 -2.58 8.13
C PRO A 63 -1.57 -3.56 8.44
N VAL A 64 -1.33 -4.48 9.35
CA VAL A 64 -2.36 -5.39 9.88
C VAL A 64 -2.82 -4.82 11.22
N ASN A 65 -3.99 -4.19 11.23
CA ASN A 65 -4.57 -3.51 12.40
C ASN A 65 -5.32 -4.51 13.32
N ASP A 66 -4.60 -5.53 13.79
CA ASP A 66 -5.07 -6.39 14.87
C ASP A 66 -4.58 -5.89 16.25
N PRO A 67 -5.19 -6.32 17.35
CA PRO A 67 -4.80 -5.87 18.70
C PRO A 67 -3.33 -6.09 19.03
N LYS A 68 -2.74 -7.20 18.58
CA LYS A 68 -1.34 -7.55 18.84
C LYS A 68 -0.38 -6.59 18.14
N ASN A 69 -0.65 -6.30 16.86
CA ASN A 69 0.20 -5.40 16.09
C ASN A 69 0.01 -3.95 16.53
N SER A 70 -1.21 -3.56 16.90
CA SER A 70 -1.47 -2.23 17.46
C SER A 70 -0.70 -2.01 18.80
N GLU A 71 -0.72 -2.98 19.73
CA GLU A 71 0.06 -2.91 20.96
C GLU A 71 1.58 -2.83 20.68
N LEU A 72 2.05 -3.53 19.65
CA LEU A 72 3.45 -3.46 19.24
C LEU A 72 3.78 -2.09 18.66
N PHE A 73 2.90 -1.53 17.83
CA PHE A 73 3.05 -0.19 17.28
C PHE A 73 3.12 0.88 18.37
N ASP A 74 2.25 0.83 19.37
CA ASP A 74 2.26 1.77 20.53
C ASP A 74 3.62 1.79 21.24
N LYS A 75 4.33 0.65 21.27
CA LYS A 75 5.69 0.57 21.87
C LYS A 75 6.72 1.28 21.00
N TYR A 76 6.59 1.20 19.67
CA TYR A 76 7.45 1.93 18.74
C TYR A 76 7.13 3.43 18.74
N GLU A 77 5.86 3.80 18.76
CA GLU A 77 5.43 5.20 18.82
C GLU A 77 6.00 5.91 20.05
N ARG A 78 5.94 5.28 21.23
CA ARG A 78 6.56 5.84 22.45
C ARG A 78 8.07 6.08 22.29
N LYS A 79 8.78 5.19 21.59
CA LYS A 79 10.21 5.40 21.29
C LYS A 79 10.43 6.50 20.25
N ALA A 80 9.56 6.59 19.26
CA ALA A 80 9.61 7.64 18.24
C ALA A 80 9.48 9.04 18.85
N LEU A 81 8.63 9.21 19.86
CA LEU A 81 8.48 10.47 20.62
C LEU A 81 9.75 10.92 21.38
N GLU A 82 10.69 10.01 21.64
CA GLU A 82 11.99 10.35 22.24
C GLU A 82 12.97 10.93 21.19
N GLU A 83 12.73 10.73 19.90
CA GLU A 83 13.58 11.14 18.79
C GLU A 83 13.24 12.57 18.33
N LYS A 84 13.80 13.57 19.00
CA LYS A 84 13.49 14.99 18.78
C LYS A 84 13.84 15.57 17.39
N LYS A 85 14.60 14.85 16.58
CA LYS A 85 15.08 15.31 15.26
C LYS A 85 14.56 14.45 14.12
N VAL A 86 13.59 13.59 14.37
CA VAL A 86 13.04 12.66 13.38
C VAL A 86 11.52 12.74 13.43
N LEU A 87 10.93 12.96 12.28
CA LEU A 87 9.49 12.92 12.09
C LEU A 87 9.10 11.58 11.47
N PHE A 88 8.12 10.91 12.05
CA PHE A 88 7.58 9.66 11.54
C PHE A 88 6.18 9.92 10.98
N GLY A 89 6.00 9.71 9.67
CA GLY A 89 4.73 9.98 9.01
C GLY A 89 4.42 8.99 7.91
N GLY A 90 3.27 9.18 7.28
CA GLY A 90 2.76 8.33 6.23
C GLY A 90 2.26 6.98 6.71
N ARG A 91 1.84 6.14 5.78
CA ARG A 91 1.19 4.85 6.06
C ARG A 91 2.01 3.93 6.96
N LEU A 92 3.31 3.84 6.75
CA LEU A 92 4.20 2.98 7.54
C LEU A 92 4.57 3.63 8.88
N GLY A 93 4.94 4.92 8.88
CA GLY A 93 5.33 5.63 10.10
C GLY A 93 4.20 5.78 11.11
N MET A 94 2.96 5.88 10.65
CA MET A 94 1.76 5.96 11.48
C MET A 94 1.05 4.60 11.65
N TYR A 95 1.56 3.56 11.00
CA TYR A 95 0.99 2.21 10.99
C TYR A 95 -0.52 2.19 10.72
N ARG A 96 -0.96 2.98 9.73
CA ARG A 96 -2.38 3.19 9.42
C ARG A 96 -2.63 3.07 7.92
N TYR A 97 -3.72 2.39 7.57
CA TYR A 97 -4.21 2.44 6.19
C TYR A 97 -4.78 3.83 5.92
N MET A 98 -4.30 4.47 4.85
CA MET A 98 -4.76 5.80 4.42
C MET A 98 -4.85 5.84 2.91
N ASP A 99 -5.87 6.48 2.39
CA ASP A 99 -5.97 6.83 0.98
C ASP A 99 -4.99 7.96 0.64
N MET A 100 -4.77 8.24 -0.65
CA MET A 100 -3.74 9.19 -1.08
C MET A 100 -4.01 10.63 -0.57
N ASP A 101 -5.27 11.04 -0.59
CA ASP A 101 -5.72 12.33 -0.06
C ASP A 101 -5.42 12.47 1.44
N GLN A 102 -5.71 11.44 2.22
CA GLN A 102 -5.40 11.38 3.66
C GLN A 102 -3.89 11.46 3.94
N VAL A 103 -3.06 10.78 3.13
CA VAL A 103 -1.59 10.86 3.28
C VAL A 103 -1.10 12.28 3.00
N ILE A 104 -1.67 12.96 2.00
CA ILE A 104 -1.31 14.34 1.67
C ILE A 104 -1.74 15.28 2.80
N GLU A 105 -2.97 15.15 3.30
CA GLU A 105 -3.50 15.95 4.41
C GLU A 105 -2.61 15.84 5.66
N GLU A 106 -2.28 14.63 6.08
CA GLU A 106 -1.40 14.38 7.22
C GLU A 106 0.01 14.96 7.01
N ALA A 107 0.56 14.85 5.80
CA ALA A 107 1.88 15.41 5.50
C ALA A 107 1.88 16.94 5.55
N LEU A 108 0.83 17.61 5.07
CA LEU A 108 0.68 19.05 5.14
C LEU A 108 0.53 19.52 6.59
N ALA A 109 -0.32 18.88 7.39
CA ALA A 109 -0.51 19.19 8.80
C ALA A 109 0.79 19.02 9.61
N MET A 110 1.56 17.98 9.34
CA MET A 110 2.88 17.76 9.95
C MET A 110 3.85 18.88 9.59
N ALA A 111 3.91 19.27 8.31
CA ALA A 111 4.78 20.34 7.85
C ALA A 111 4.40 21.70 8.46
N GLU A 112 3.12 22.02 8.54
CA GLU A 112 2.62 23.26 9.19
C GLU A 112 3.00 23.30 10.67
N THR A 113 2.87 22.18 11.38
CA THR A 113 3.24 22.08 12.79
C THR A 113 4.74 22.31 12.98
N GLU A 114 5.59 21.68 12.17
CA GLU A 114 7.04 21.79 12.29
C GLU A 114 7.54 23.20 11.98
N LEU A 115 7.01 23.83 10.92
CA LEU A 115 7.37 25.19 10.55
C LEU A 115 6.94 26.24 11.59
N ALA A 116 5.82 26.00 12.28
CA ALA A 116 5.38 26.89 13.36
C ALA A 116 6.32 26.86 14.58
N TYR A 117 7.01 25.75 14.83
CA TYR A 117 8.02 25.65 15.91
C TYR A 117 9.36 26.32 15.59
N GLU A 118 9.68 26.53 14.30
CA GLU A 118 10.92 27.22 13.91
C GLU A 118 10.82 28.76 13.99
N GLU A 119 9.60 29.31 14.14
CA GLU A 119 9.38 30.76 14.23
C GLU A 119 9.39 31.32 15.68
N GLU A 120 9.49 30.46 16.70
CA GLU A 120 9.63 30.82 18.12
C GLU A 120 11.10 30.73 18.61
#